data_c8950392749c6888b2e43a13738a3c08
#
_entry.id   c8950392749c6888b2e43a13738a3c08
#
_cell.length_a   1.000
_cell.length_b   1.000
_cell.length_c   1.000
_cell.angle_alpha   90.00
_cell.angle_beta   90.00
_cell.angle_gamma   90.00
#
_symmetry.space_group_name_H-M   'P 1'
#
loop_
_entity.id
_entity.type
_entity.pdbx_description
1 polymer ?
#
loop_
_entity_poly.entity_id
_entity_poly.type
_entity_poly.pdbx_seq_one_letter_code
_entity_poly.pdbx_strand_id
1 'polypeptide(L)'
;MKNNFVSAHRNAPLTAKILSAAKLNKRMRRMEIYYDEWESPIGPLLVLACEKGIIRIDYGRMKDLKDEISAWLLKNGAEPIFIKDSNQTNQAKKELEQYFKGELRKFAMQLHLFGTPFQKKVWQALLDDIPHGQTKSYQDIAYTIGNPKAVRAVGGAVNRNPVAIVVPCHRVIGKNGKLIGYNGGLDKKEFLLKHEGFLN
;
A
#
# COMPACT_ATOMS: atom_id res chain seq x y z
N MET A 1 17.16 29.44 50.34
CA MET A 1 16.52 28.12 50.34
C MET A 1 16.32 27.73 48.89
N LYS A 2 17.13 26.82 48.35
CA LYS A 2 17.10 26.36 46.95
C LYS A 2 16.40 25.02 46.93
N ASN A 3 15.23 24.91 46.29
CA ASN A 3 14.55 23.64 46.09
C ASN A 3 14.99 23.06 44.74
N ASN A 4 15.75 21.95 44.80
CA ASN A 4 16.09 21.11 43.68
C ASN A 4 14.90 20.19 43.37
N PHE A 5 14.26 20.37 42.22
CA PHE A 5 13.38 19.35 41.65
C PHE A 5 14.22 18.40 40.78
N VAL A 6 14.49 17.22 41.30
CA VAL A 6 15.10 16.11 40.57
C VAL A 6 14.00 15.44 39.77
N SER A 7 14.10 15.55 38.45
CA SER A 7 13.26 14.83 37.50
C SER A 7 13.57 13.32 37.55
N ALA A 8 12.64 12.54 38.08
CA ALA A 8 12.73 11.09 38.10
C ALA A 8 12.35 10.52 36.71
N HIS A 9 13.34 10.25 35.86
CA HIS A 9 13.14 9.41 34.70
C HIS A 9 12.86 7.96 35.17
N ARG A 10 11.61 7.57 35.09
CA ARG A 10 11.18 6.19 35.37
C ARG A 10 11.66 5.28 34.23
N ASN A 11 12.80 4.63 34.44
CA ASN A 11 13.21 3.49 33.64
C ASN A 11 12.26 2.33 33.96
N ALA A 12 11.43 1.94 32.99
CA ALA A 12 10.64 0.73 33.10
C ALA A 12 11.60 -0.48 33.30
N PRO A 13 11.33 -1.39 34.24
CA PRO A 13 12.22 -2.50 34.52
C PRO A 13 12.42 -3.37 33.29
N LEU A 14 13.64 -3.88 33.11
CA LEU A 14 14.08 -4.70 31.98
C LEU A 14 13.12 -5.88 31.73
N THR A 15 12.55 -6.42 32.80
CA THR A 15 11.54 -7.49 32.81
C THR A 15 10.23 -7.08 32.10
N ALA A 16 9.80 -5.81 32.20
CA ALA A 16 8.60 -5.33 31.51
C ALA A 16 8.83 -5.18 30.00
N LYS A 17 10.04 -4.78 29.57
CA LYS A 17 10.43 -4.74 28.17
C LYS A 17 10.55 -6.15 27.57
N ILE A 18 11.10 -7.11 28.30
CA ILE A 18 11.20 -8.52 27.89
C ILE A 18 9.81 -9.15 27.80
N LEU A 19 8.92 -8.89 28.76
CA LEU A 19 7.55 -9.39 28.75
C LEU A 19 6.70 -8.77 27.63
N SER A 20 6.94 -7.50 27.27
CA SER A 20 6.28 -6.87 26.14
C SER A 20 6.77 -7.44 24.80
N ALA A 21 8.06 -7.68 24.65
CA ALA A 21 8.66 -8.33 23.47
C ALA A 21 8.20 -9.79 23.34
N ALA A 22 8.13 -10.55 24.45
CA ALA A 22 7.63 -11.92 24.44
C ALA A 22 6.11 -11.99 24.15
N LYS A 23 5.30 -11.02 24.62
CA LYS A 23 3.88 -10.92 24.27
C LYS A 23 3.68 -10.49 22.81
N LEU A 24 4.56 -9.66 22.25
CA LEU A 24 4.56 -9.29 20.82
C LEU A 24 4.91 -10.52 19.97
N ASN A 25 5.94 -11.29 20.35
CA ASN A 25 6.35 -12.51 19.64
C ASN A 25 5.29 -13.62 19.65
N LYS A 26 4.47 -13.72 20.73
CA LYS A 26 3.39 -14.72 20.81
C LYS A 26 2.19 -14.42 19.90
N ARG A 27 2.13 -13.22 19.28
CA ARG A 27 1.07 -12.76 18.36
C ARG A 27 1.49 -12.71 16.90
N MET A 28 2.79 -12.79 16.58
CA MET A 28 3.27 -12.76 15.21
C MET A 28 3.15 -14.13 14.56
N ARG A 29 2.48 -14.18 13.43
CA ARG A 29 2.39 -15.38 12.61
C ARG A 29 3.51 -15.34 11.57
N ARG A 30 4.37 -16.35 11.54
CA ARG A 30 5.27 -16.57 10.40
C ARG A 30 4.46 -16.71 9.13
N MET A 31 4.84 -15.97 8.10
CA MET A 31 4.13 -15.95 6.84
C MET A 31 5.11 -16.04 5.68
N GLU A 32 4.91 -17.00 4.81
CA GLU A 32 5.62 -17.08 3.54
C GLU A 32 5.14 -15.95 2.64
N ILE A 33 6.08 -15.16 2.17
CA ILE A 33 5.88 -14.04 1.28
C ILE A 33 6.64 -14.33 -0.01
N TYR A 34 5.90 -14.70 -1.01
CA TYR A 34 6.42 -14.94 -2.35
C TYR A 34 6.60 -13.62 -3.06
N TYR A 35 7.70 -13.45 -3.80
CA TYR A 35 7.94 -12.23 -4.55
C TYR A 35 8.59 -12.49 -5.89
N ASP A 36 8.32 -11.59 -6.83
CA ASP A 36 9.01 -11.49 -8.11
C ASP A 36 9.16 -10.02 -8.50
N GLU A 37 10.11 -9.76 -9.39
CA GLU A 37 10.43 -8.44 -9.92
C GLU A 37 10.17 -8.43 -11.42
N TRP A 38 9.59 -7.34 -11.91
CA TRP A 38 9.29 -7.17 -13.32
C TRP A 38 9.67 -5.78 -13.81
N GLU A 39 10.28 -5.68 -15.01
CA GLU A 39 10.56 -4.42 -15.67
C GLU A 39 9.30 -3.92 -16.39
N SER A 40 8.76 -2.81 -15.92
CA SER A 40 7.61 -2.15 -16.52
C SER A 40 8.00 -0.87 -17.26
N PRO A 41 7.13 -0.29 -18.11
CA PRO A 41 7.37 0.99 -18.77
C PRO A 41 7.65 2.17 -17.84
N ILE A 42 7.31 2.04 -16.54
CA ILE A 42 7.52 3.06 -15.51
C ILE A 42 8.59 2.66 -14.48
N GLY A 43 9.46 1.73 -14.87
CA GLY A 43 10.54 1.20 -14.04
C GLY A 43 10.21 -0.12 -13.38
N PRO A 44 11.13 -0.64 -12.56
CA PRO A 44 10.96 -1.94 -11.94
C PRO A 44 9.77 -1.95 -10.98
N LEU A 45 8.98 -3.01 -11.04
CA LEU A 45 7.90 -3.31 -10.11
C LEU A 45 8.26 -4.55 -9.30
N LEU A 46 8.04 -4.47 -8.00
CA LEU A 46 8.13 -5.59 -7.06
C LEU A 46 6.73 -6.04 -6.70
N VAL A 47 6.41 -7.29 -6.95
CA VAL A 47 5.12 -7.91 -6.62
C VAL A 47 5.31 -8.88 -5.47
N LEU A 48 4.49 -8.75 -4.43
CA LEU A 48 4.49 -9.66 -3.29
C LEU A 48 3.12 -10.33 -3.14
N ALA A 49 3.16 -11.62 -2.88
CA ALA A 49 1.97 -12.44 -2.64
C ALA A 49 2.12 -13.28 -1.37
N CYS A 50 1.02 -13.74 -0.83
CA CYS A 50 0.93 -14.83 0.13
C CYS A 50 -0.09 -15.87 -0.36
N GLU A 51 -0.33 -16.93 0.40
CA GLU A 51 -1.33 -17.97 0.08
C GLU A 51 -2.74 -17.41 -0.25
N LYS A 52 -3.05 -16.20 0.23
CA LYS A 52 -4.37 -15.55 0.10
C LYS A 52 -4.46 -14.54 -1.04
N GLY A 53 -3.39 -14.37 -1.82
CA GLY A 53 -3.34 -13.45 -2.95
C GLY A 53 -2.28 -12.37 -2.84
N ILE A 54 -2.36 -11.39 -3.70
CA ILE A 54 -1.40 -10.27 -3.80
C ILE A 54 -1.58 -9.35 -2.59
N ILE A 55 -0.46 -9.07 -1.92
CA ILE A 55 -0.43 -8.23 -0.72
C ILE A 55 0.20 -6.86 -0.98
N ARG A 56 1.11 -6.76 -1.98
CA ARG A 56 1.82 -5.53 -2.24
C ARG A 56 2.36 -5.48 -3.67
N ILE A 57 2.31 -4.29 -4.28
CA ILE A 57 2.98 -3.95 -5.53
C ILE A 57 3.65 -2.59 -5.32
N ASP A 58 4.98 -2.56 -5.41
CA ASP A 58 5.79 -1.37 -5.20
C ASP A 58 6.60 -1.01 -6.44
N TYR A 59 6.99 0.25 -6.52
CA TYR A 59 8.00 0.74 -7.46
C TYR A 59 9.39 0.53 -6.86
N GLY A 60 10.21 -0.30 -7.49
CA GLY A 60 11.56 -0.62 -7.04
C GLY A 60 11.84 -2.11 -7.00
N ARG A 61 12.94 -2.47 -6.35
CA ARG A 61 13.43 -3.85 -6.25
C ARG A 61 13.48 -4.30 -4.81
N MET A 62 13.41 -5.61 -4.62
CA MET A 62 13.45 -6.24 -3.29
C MET A 62 14.69 -5.84 -2.50
N LYS A 63 15.85 -5.74 -3.15
CA LYS A 63 17.11 -5.35 -2.49
C LYS A 63 17.05 -3.98 -1.82
N ASP A 64 16.23 -3.06 -2.37
CA ASP A 64 16.12 -1.67 -1.90
C ASP A 64 14.94 -1.49 -0.90
N LEU A 65 13.93 -2.36 -0.98
CA LEU A 65 12.66 -2.23 -0.26
C LEU A 65 12.48 -3.23 0.89
N LYS A 66 13.36 -4.22 1.01
CA LYS A 66 13.21 -5.36 1.94
C LYS A 66 12.98 -4.93 3.39
N ASP A 67 13.75 -3.96 3.87
CA ASP A 67 13.67 -3.53 5.28
C ASP A 67 12.36 -2.78 5.55
N GLU A 68 11.93 -1.91 4.62
CA GLU A 68 10.63 -1.23 4.71
C GLU A 68 9.48 -2.22 4.69
N ILE A 69 9.51 -3.17 3.76
CA ILE A 69 8.47 -4.20 3.62
C ILE A 69 8.43 -5.09 4.86
N SER A 70 9.59 -5.49 5.40
CA SER A 70 9.67 -6.27 6.63
C SER A 70 9.05 -5.53 7.80
N ALA A 71 9.39 -4.25 7.99
CA ALA A 71 8.82 -3.41 9.04
C ALA A 71 7.29 -3.25 8.89
N TRP A 72 6.82 -3.08 7.64
CA TRP A 72 5.39 -2.99 7.36
C TRP A 72 4.65 -4.29 7.65
N LEU A 73 5.20 -5.47 7.29
CA LEU A 73 4.61 -6.77 7.60
C LEU A 73 4.57 -7.03 9.11
N LEU A 74 5.66 -6.77 9.82
CA LEU A 74 5.72 -6.90 11.28
C LEU A 74 4.67 -6.02 11.97
N LYS A 75 4.50 -4.77 11.52
CA LYS A 75 3.45 -3.86 12.02
C LYS A 75 2.04 -4.41 11.81
N ASN A 76 1.84 -5.23 10.79
CA ASN A 76 0.57 -5.88 10.47
C ASN A 76 0.45 -7.29 11.08
N GLY A 77 1.38 -7.69 11.98
CA GLY A 77 1.33 -8.95 12.73
C GLY A 77 1.86 -10.16 11.96
N ALA A 78 2.58 -9.95 10.84
CA ALA A 78 3.19 -10.99 10.03
C ALA A 78 4.72 -10.92 10.11
N GLU A 79 5.37 -12.03 10.50
CA GLU A 79 6.82 -12.21 10.44
C GLU A 79 7.17 -12.84 9.09
N PRO A 80 7.80 -12.10 8.15
CA PRO A 80 7.96 -12.58 6.79
C PRO A 80 9.07 -13.60 6.63
N ILE A 81 8.79 -14.65 5.84
CA ILE A 81 9.77 -15.53 5.21
C ILE A 81 9.70 -15.23 3.72
N PHE A 82 10.68 -14.50 3.18
CA PHE A 82 10.67 -14.13 1.77
C PHE A 82 11.18 -15.27 0.89
N ILE A 83 10.39 -15.61 -0.11
CA ILE A 83 10.66 -16.66 -1.09
C ILE A 83 10.56 -16.04 -2.48
N LYS A 84 11.65 -16.08 -3.25
CA LYS A 84 11.60 -15.66 -4.65
C LYS A 84 10.96 -16.75 -5.47
N ASP A 85 9.69 -16.54 -5.87
CA ASP A 85 8.91 -17.48 -6.65
C ASP A 85 7.91 -16.73 -7.53
N SER A 86 8.04 -16.93 -8.85
CA SER A 86 7.15 -16.32 -9.83
C SER A 86 5.77 -16.97 -9.91
N ASN A 87 5.59 -18.23 -9.46
CA ASN A 87 4.31 -18.94 -9.60
C ASN A 87 3.17 -18.21 -8.90
N GLN A 88 3.41 -17.75 -7.65
CA GLN A 88 2.40 -17.06 -6.84
C GLN A 88 2.11 -15.63 -7.32
N THR A 89 3.02 -15.04 -8.10
CA THR A 89 2.92 -13.67 -8.62
C THR A 89 2.59 -13.64 -10.13
N ASN A 90 2.58 -14.78 -10.80
CA ASN A 90 2.47 -14.88 -12.26
C ASN A 90 1.19 -14.26 -12.82
N GLN A 91 0.04 -14.46 -12.15
CA GLN A 91 -1.22 -13.83 -12.57
C GLN A 91 -1.09 -12.30 -12.53
N ALA A 92 -0.56 -11.75 -11.43
CA ALA A 92 -0.39 -10.31 -11.29
C ALA A 92 0.54 -9.74 -12.36
N LYS A 93 1.65 -10.44 -12.65
CA LYS A 93 2.57 -10.05 -13.71
C LYS A 93 1.89 -10.02 -15.08
N LYS A 94 1.19 -11.08 -15.46
CA LYS A 94 0.45 -11.15 -16.73
C LYS A 94 -0.60 -10.04 -16.85
N GLU A 95 -1.37 -9.78 -15.81
CA GLU A 95 -2.39 -8.74 -15.82
C GLU A 95 -1.77 -7.33 -15.90
N LEU A 96 -0.62 -7.10 -15.21
CA LEU A 96 0.14 -5.85 -15.35
C LEU A 96 0.72 -5.67 -16.76
N GLU A 97 1.25 -6.74 -17.37
CA GLU A 97 1.72 -6.70 -18.76
C GLU A 97 0.59 -6.33 -19.73
N GLN A 98 -0.57 -6.96 -19.58
CA GLN A 98 -1.76 -6.65 -20.39
C GLN A 98 -2.27 -5.22 -20.15
N TYR A 99 -2.24 -4.75 -18.89
CA TYR A 99 -2.59 -3.36 -18.57
C TYR A 99 -1.68 -2.38 -19.30
N PHE A 100 -0.36 -2.55 -19.23
CA PHE A 100 0.59 -1.65 -19.91
C PHE A 100 0.57 -1.77 -21.44
N LYS A 101 0.01 -2.84 -22.01
CA LYS A 101 -0.29 -2.95 -23.45
C LYS A 101 -1.63 -2.31 -23.84
N GLY A 102 -2.42 -1.82 -22.88
CA GLY A 102 -3.77 -1.29 -23.13
C GLY A 102 -4.84 -2.37 -23.35
N GLU A 103 -4.51 -3.64 -23.12
CA GLU A 103 -5.38 -4.80 -23.35
C GLU A 103 -6.27 -5.09 -22.12
N LEU A 104 -5.88 -4.65 -20.94
CA LEU A 104 -6.61 -4.88 -19.68
C LEU A 104 -7.02 -3.56 -19.04
N ARG A 105 -8.32 -3.41 -18.74
CA ARG A 105 -8.88 -2.23 -18.03
C ARG A 105 -9.32 -2.53 -16.60
N LYS A 106 -9.49 -3.81 -16.24
CA LYS A 106 -9.91 -4.24 -14.90
C LYS A 106 -9.11 -5.47 -14.49
N PHE A 107 -8.43 -5.36 -13.36
CA PHE A 107 -7.68 -6.46 -12.77
C PHE A 107 -8.62 -7.49 -12.12
N ALA A 108 -8.29 -8.78 -12.24
CA ALA A 108 -9.03 -9.91 -11.69
C ALA A 108 -8.25 -10.68 -10.61
N MET A 109 -6.96 -10.36 -10.44
CA MET A 109 -6.11 -11.01 -9.43
C MET A 109 -6.69 -10.86 -8.02
N GLN A 110 -6.56 -11.92 -7.22
CA GLN A 110 -7.00 -11.89 -5.83
C GLN A 110 -6.09 -11.00 -4.99
N LEU A 111 -6.68 -10.09 -4.21
CA LEU A 111 -5.97 -9.21 -3.31
C LEU A 111 -6.17 -9.62 -1.84
N HIS A 112 -5.10 -9.57 -1.06
CA HIS A 112 -5.14 -9.70 0.39
C HIS A 112 -4.56 -8.45 1.06
N LEU A 113 -5.40 -7.45 1.28
CA LEU A 113 -4.97 -6.13 1.73
C LEU A 113 -4.72 -6.09 3.25
N PHE A 114 -3.49 -5.75 3.64
CA PHE A 114 -3.11 -5.41 5.00
C PHE A 114 -3.36 -3.92 5.25
N GLY A 115 -4.10 -3.60 6.31
CA GLY A 115 -4.41 -2.23 6.69
C GLY A 115 -5.52 -2.14 7.73
N THR A 116 -5.74 -0.94 8.25
CA THR A 116 -6.83 -0.68 9.18
C THR A 116 -8.19 -0.83 8.49
N PRO A 117 -9.31 -1.04 9.23
CA PRO A 117 -10.65 -1.08 8.63
C PRO A 117 -10.95 0.15 7.78
N PHE A 118 -10.54 1.34 8.22
CA PHE A 118 -10.73 2.58 7.46
C PHE A 118 -9.94 2.58 6.15
N GLN A 119 -8.68 2.18 6.16
CA GLN A 119 -7.86 2.07 4.94
C GLN A 119 -8.47 1.10 3.94
N LYS A 120 -8.86 -0.09 4.39
CA LYS A 120 -9.50 -1.11 3.55
C LYS A 120 -10.80 -0.58 2.93
N LYS A 121 -11.62 0.15 3.70
CA LYS A 121 -12.84 0.79 3.19
C LYS A 121 -12.54 1.80 2.09
N VAL A 122 -11.49 2.63 2.27
CA VAL A 122 -11.06 3.58 1.24
C VAL A 122 -10.57 2.84 0.00
N TRP A 123 -9.67 1.87 0.13
CA TRP A 123 -9.13 1.13 -1.02
C TRP A 123 -10.19 0.35 -1.78
N GLN A 124 -11.18 -0.22 -1.07
CA GLN A 124 -12.33 -0.87 -1.70
C GLN A 124 -13.15 0.14 -2.52
N ALA A 125 -13.41 1.34 -1.98
CA ALA A 125 -14.09 2.40 -2.73
C ALA A 125 -13.32 2.83 -3.99
N LEU A 126 -11.97 2.82 -3.96
CA LEU A 126 -11.20 3.09 -5.17
C LEU A 126 -11.41 2.01 -6.23
N LEU A 127 -11.42 0.74 -5.83
CA LEU A 127 -11.60 -0.41 -6.73
C LEU A 127 -13.00 -0.44 -7.36
N ASP A 128 -14.02 -0.13 -6.56
CA ASP A 128 -15.42 -0.24 -6.97
C ASP A 128 -15.89 0.95 -7.81
N ASP A 129 -15.39 2.16 -7.48
CA ASP A 129 -16.01 3.41 -7.94
C ASP A 129 -15.16 4.22 -8.94
N ILE A 130 -13.89 3.85 -9.18
CA ILE A 130 -13.04 4.59 -10.13
C ILE A 130 -12.59 3.66 -11.25
N PRO A 131 -13.37 3.51 -12.32
CA PRO A 131 -12.98 2.69 -13.46
C PRO A 131 -11.80 3.30 -14.23
N HIS A 132 -11.20 2.49 -15.10
CA HIS A 132 -10.14 2.90 -16.01
C HIS A 132 -10.53 4.15 -16.82
N GLY A 133 -9.62 5.11 -16.95
CA GLY A 133 -9.82 6.35 -17.67
C GLY A 133 -10.69 7.39 -16.96
N GLN A 134 -11.06 7.17 -15.70
CA GLN A 134 -11.81 8.12 -14.89
C GLN A 134 -11.04 8.52 -13.63
N THR A 135 -11.40 9.65 -13.06
CA THR A 135 -10.83 10.15 -11.80
C THR A 135 -11.92 10.58 -10.85
N LYS A 136 -11.59 10.55 -9.55
CA LYS A 136 -12.40 11.16 -8.48
C LYS A 136 -11.53 12.04 -7.60
N SER A 137 -12.14 13.05 -6.96
CA SER A 137 -11.43 13.82 -5.95
C SER A 137 -11.39 13.08 -4.59
N TYR A 138 -10.46 13.46 -3.71
CA TYR A 138 -10.45 12.97 -2.32
C TYR A 138 -11.76 13.26 -1.59
N GLN A 139 -12.45 14.34 -1.96
CA GLN A 139 -13.77 14.69 -1.43
C GLN A 139 -14.83 13.67 -1.87
N ASP A 140 -14.83 13.29 -3.15
CA ASP A 140 -15.80 12.31 -3.68
C ASP A 140 -15.63 10.96 -2.98
N ILE A 141 -14.39 10.51 -2.77
CA ILE A 141 -14.12 9.27 -2.01
C ILE A 141 -14.61 9.40 -0.57
N ALA A 142 -14.43 10.56 0.07
CA ALA A 142 -14.95 10.79 1.42
C ALA A 142 -16.49 10.69 1.47
N TYR A 143 -17.18 11.16 0.46
CA TYR A 143 -18.63 10.96 0.29
C TYR A 143 -19.00 9.50 0.07
N THR A 144 -18.32 8.81 -0.87
CA THR A 144 -18.56 7.39 -1.16
C THR A 144 -18.45 6.51 0.10
N ILE A 145 -17.46 6.74 0.95
CA ILE A 145 -17.30 5.95 2.19
C ILE A 145 -18.24 6.39 3.32
N GLY A 146 -19.17 7.32 3.07
CA GLY A 146 -20.13 7.82 4.07
C GLY A 146 -19.50 8.70 5.15
N ASN A 147 -18.34 9.31 4.89
CA ASN A 147 -17.67 10.20 5.85
C ASN A 147 -17.13 11.47 5.17
N PRO A 148 -18.00 12.43 4.79
CA PRO A 148 -17.62 13.64 4.04
C PRO A 148 -16.58 14.53 4.72
N LYS A 149 -16.46 14.44 6.05
CA LYS A 149 -15.49 15.20 6.83
C LYS A 149 -14.09 14.56 6.87
N ALA A 150 -13.95 13.33 6.40
CA ALA A 150 -12.71 12.55 6.50
C ALA A 150 -11.70 12.79 5.36
N VAL A 151 -11.78 13.88 4.59
CA VAL A 151 -10.96 14.11 3.37
C VAL A 151 -9.47 13.95 3.62
N ARG A 152 -8.92 14.51 4.72
CA ARG A 152 -7.50 14.34 5.09
C ARG A 152 -7.15 12.89 5.40
N ALA A 153 -8.02 12.17 6.12
CA ALA A 153 -7.82 10.77 6.46
C ALA A 153 -7.90 9.88 5.20
N VAL A 154 -8.80 10.21 4.26
CA VAL A 154 -8.87 9.58 2.93
C VAL A 154 -7.55 9.79 2.18
N GLY A 155 -7.03 11.02 2.12
CA GLY A 155 -5.73 11.30 1.52
C GLY A 155 -4.61 10.46 2.13
N GLY A 156 -4.58 10.35 3.45
CA GLY A 156 -3.63 9.49 4.17
C GLY A 156 -3.78 8.00 3.86
N ALA A 157 -5.02 7.50 3.67
CA ALA A 157 -5.29 6.11 3.29
C ALA A 157 -4.90 5.84 1.82
N VAL A 158 -5.26 6.75 0.91
CA VAL A 158 -4.90 6.69 -0.52
C VAL A 158 -3.36 6.63 -0.68
N ASN A 159 -2.63 7.46 0.06
CA ASN A 159 -1.16 7.48 0.00
C ASN A 159 -0.50 6.23 0.61
N ARG A 160 -1.22 5.49 1.47
CA ARG A 160 -0.75 4.21 2.05
C ARG A 160 -1.25 2.98 1.32
N ASN A 161 -1.73 3.14 0.08
CA ASN A 161 -2.11 2.02 -0.76
C ASN A 161 -0.95 1.04 -0.93
N PRO A 162 -1.09 -0.23 -0.53
CA PRO A 162 -0.01 -1.20 -0.66
C PRO A 162 0.08 -1.84 -2.05
N VAL A 163 -0.97 -1.74 -2.88
CA VAL A 163 -1.02 -2.41 -4.19
C VAL A 163 -1.14 -1.37 -5.29
N ALA A 164 0.00 -0.76 -5.64
CA ALA A 164 0.06 0.29 -6.65
C ALA A 164 -0.54 -0.19 -8.00
N ILE A 165 -1.09 0.71 -8.78
CA ILE A 165 -1.72 0.49 -10.08
C ILE A 165 -3.05 -0.25 -9.96
N VAL A 166 -3.07 -1.43 -9.33
CA VAL A 166 -4.27 -2.28 -9.20
C VAL A 166 -5.34 -1.61 -8.34
N VAL A 167 -4.97 -1.19 -7.11
CA VAL A 167 -5.81 -0.26 -6.34
C VAL A 167 -5.52 1.14 -6.87
N PRO A 168 -6.46 1.79 -7.59
CA PRO A 168 -6.16 2.91 -8.48
C PRO A 168 -6.01 4.25 -7.75
N CYS A 169 -5.05 4.34 -6.82
CA CYS A 169 -4.78 5.59 -6.11
C CYS A 169 -4.25 6.71 -7.03
N HIS A 170 -3.69 6.37 -8.20
CA HIS A 170 -3.33 7.34 -9.23
C HIS A 170 -4.54 8.07 -9.83
N ARG A 171 -5.74 7.48 -9.80
CA ARG A 171 -7.00 8.09 -10.28
C ARG A 171 -7.63 9.07 -9.28
N VAL A 172 -7.03 9.23 -8.08
CA VAL A 172 -7.53 10.21 -7.09
C VAL A 172 -6.77 11.52 -7.25
N ILE A 173 -7.49 12.62 -7.56
CA ILE A 173 -6.93 13.93 -7.86
C ILE A 173 -7.44 15.01 -6.90
N GLY A 174 -6.87 16.20 -6.94
CA GLY A 174 -7.39 17.37 -6.22
C GLY A 174 -8.76 17.82 -6.78
N LYS A 175 -9.59 18.42 -5.94
CA LYS A 175 -10.90 18.96 -6.36
C LYS A 175 -10.80 19.97 -7.51
N ASN A 176 -9.67 20.65 -7.64
CA ASN A 176 -9.37 21.59 -8.72
C ASN A 176 -8.73 20.94 -9.97
N GLY A 177 -8.76 19.61 -10.07
CA GLY A 177 -8.15 18.84 -11.17
C GLY A 177 -6.63 18.67 -11.06
N LYS A 178 -5.95 19.28 -10.07
CA LYS A 178 -4.49 19.17 -9.93
C LYS A 178 -4.07 17.77 -9.49
N LEU A 179 -2.97 17.30 -10.09
CA LEU A 179 -2.31 16.07 -9.66
C LEU A 179 -1.58 16.36 -8.35
N ILE A 180 -2.02 15.71 -7.27
CA ILE A 180 -1.43 15.84 -5.94
C ILE A 180 -1.28 14.48 -5.30
N GLY A 181 -0.21 14.30 -4.53
CA GLY A 181 0.01 13.15 -3.67
C GLY A 181 -0.01 11.80 -4.40
N TYR A 182 1.15 11.23 -4.64
CA TYR A 182 1.29 9.86 -5.12
C TYR A 182 2.55 9.23 -4.55
N ASN A 183 2.46 8.05 -3.98
CA ASN A 183 3.60 7.40 -3.33
C ASN A 183 4.71 7.02 -4.31
N GLY A 184 4.35 6.74 -5.57
CA GLY A 184 5.29 6.44 -6.64
C GLY A 184 5.93 7.68 -7.31
N GLY A 185 5.54 8.92 -6.92
CA GLY A 185 5.94 10.15 -7.61
C GLY A 185 4.88 10.64 -8.62
N LEU A 186 4.80 11.96 -8.81
CA LEU A 186 3.80 12.56 -9.70
C LEU A 186 4.05 12.23 -11.17
N ASP A 187 5.29 11.97 -11.57
CA ASP A 187 5.70 11.49 -12.89
C ASP A 187 4.98 10.18 -13.26
N LYS A 188 5.00 9.21 -12.35
CA LYS A 188 4.30 7.93 -12.57
C LYS A 188 2.79 8.08 -12.54
N LYS A 189 2.26 8.95 -11.68
CA LYS A 189 0.83 9.26 -11.65
C LYS A 189 0.37 9.83 -12.98
N GLU A 190 1.10 10.79 -13.52
CA GLU A 190 0.82 11.41 -14.81
C GLU A 190 0.90 10.38 -15.95
N PHE A 191 1.96 9.57 -15.97
CA PHE A 191 2.11 8.47 -16.93
C PHE A 191 0.90 7.55 -16.93
N LEU A 192 0.46 7.07 -15.76
CA LEU A 192 -0.67 6.15 -15.64
C LEU A 192 -1.98 6.79 -16.11
N LEU A 193 -2.20 8.06 -15.78
CA LEU A 193 -3.40 8.79 -16.23
C LEU A 193 -3.39 9.05 -17.74
N LYS A 194 -2.22 9.30 -18.35
CA LYS A 194 -2.05 9.37 -19.82
C LYS A 194 -2.27 8.01 -20.45
N HIS A 195 -1.67 6.97 -19.89
CA HIS A 195 -1.85 5.60 -20.37
C HIS A 195 -3.32 5.16 -20.37
N GLU A 196 -4.10 5.61 -19.40
CA GLU A 196 -5.54 5.35 -19.29
C GLU A 196 -6.41 6.31 -20.14
N GLY A 197 -5.80 7.26 -20.85
CA GLY A 197 -6.52 8.22 -21.72
C GLY A 197 -7.28 9.31 -20.96
N PHE A 198 -6.99 9.52 -19.67
CA PHE A 198 -7.58 10.63 -18.91
C PHE A 198 -6.85 11.97 -19.18
N LEU A 199 -5.56 11.93 -19.37
CA LEU A 199 -4.74 13.08 -19.78
C LEU A 199 -4.27 12.90 -21.23
N ASN A 200 -4.18 14.03 -21.95
CA ASN A 200 -3.60 14.11 -23.29
C ASN A 200 -2.08 14.18 -23.25
#